data_5b04b1344ed4e2c577165370e1ff8956
#
_entry.id   5b04b1344ed4e2c577165370e1ff8956
#
_cell.length_a   1.000
_cell.length_b   1.000
_cell.length_c   1.000
_cell.angle_alpha   90.00
_cell.angle_beta   90.00
_cell.angle_gamma   90.00
#
_symmetry.space_group_name_H-M   'P 1'
#
loop_
_entity.id
_entity.type
_entity.pdbx_description
1 polymer ?
#
loop_
_entity_poly.entity_id
_entity_poly.type
_entity_poly.pdbx_seq_one_letter_code
_entity_poly.pdbx_strand_id
1 'polypeptide(L)'
;MNFNIISYIIYIPIIFFITVKVGWILYKNGEVFMCDILRNDPEIVESLNKLLLIGYYLINLGAATITIAYWETVENGFEMMNALSDVLGKTILALALMHYNNIFWIKFLNRKKQTIN
;
A
#
# COMPACT_ATOMS: atom_id res chain seq x y z
N MET A 1 -26.72 19.66 1.33
CA MET A 1 -25.83 18.70 0.69
C MET A 1 -24.69 18.36 1.64
N ASN A 2 -24.44 17.08 1.88
CA ASN A 2 -23.39 16.68 2.82
C ASN A 2 -22.08 16.43 2.05
N PHE A 3 -21.16 17.39 2.15
CA PHE A 3 -19.87 17.30 1.43
C PHE A 3 -18.99 16.16 1.95
N ASN A 4 -19.17 15.74 3.20
CA ASN A 4 -18.44 14.59 3.71
C ASN A 4 -18.86 13.31 2.99
N ILE A 5 -20.14 13.09 2.79
CA ILE A 5 -20.63 11.92 2.04
C ILE A 5 -20.13 11.95 0.60
N ILE A 6 -20.15 13.12 -0.04
CA ILE A 6 -19.62 13.27 -1.39
C ILE A 6 -18.11 12.93 -1.40
N SER A 7 -17.36 13.41 -0.41
CA SER A 7 -15.94 13.11 -0.29
C SER A 7 -15.69 11.61 -0.17
N TYR A 8 -16.49 10.91 0.63
CA TYR A 8 -16.36 9.46 0.78
C TYR A 8 -16.67 8.72 -0.51
N ILE A 9 -17.71 9.16 -1.23
CA ILE A 9 -18.10 8.56 -2.51
C ILE A 9 -16.98 8.71 -3.55
N ILE A 10 -16.25 9.81 -3.51
CA ILE A 10 -15.10 10.05 -4.40
C ILE A 10 -13.88 9.27 -3.90
N TYR A 11 -13.61 9.31 -2.61
CA TYR A 11 -12.41 8.72 -1.99
C TYR A 11 -12.38 7.20 -2.12
N ILE A 12 -13.49 6.53 -1.78
CA ILE A 12 -13.52 5.07 -1.72
C ILE A 12 -13.19 4.42 -3.07
N PRO A 13 -13.81 4.81 -4.21
CA PRO A 13 -13.45 4.23 -5.50
C PRO A 13 -12.01 4.51 -5.91
N ILE A 14 -11.51 5.72 -5.64
CA ILE A 14 -10.15 6.09 -5.99
C ILE A 14 -9.14 5.27 -5.19
N ILE A 15 -9.32 5.17 -3.88
CA ILE A 15 -8.38 4.43 -3.04
C ILE A 15 -8.46 2.93 -3.33
N PHE A 16 -9.64 2.42 -3.64
CA PHE A 16 -9.80 1.02 -4.04
C PHE A 16 -9.02 0.75 -5.34
N PHE A 17 -9.17 1.61 -6.33
CA PHE A 17 -8.47 1.48 -7.61
C PHE A 17 -6.96 1.54 -7.42
N ILE A 18 -6.47 2.51 -6.65
CA ILE A 18 -5.05 2.67 -6.37
C ILE A 18 -4.52 1.43 -5.64
N THR A 19 -5.23 0.98 -4.62
CA THR A 19 -4.81 -0.18 -3.83
C THR A 19 -4.68 -1.44 -4.68
N VAL A 20 -5.69 -1.73 -5.49
CA VAL A 20 -5.69 -2.92 -6.34
C VAL A 20 -4.62 -2.83 -7.41
N LYS A 21 -4.55 -1.69 -8.12
CA LYS A 21 -3.61 -1.54 -9.22
C LYS A 21 -2.15 -1.51 -8.75
N VAL A 22 -1.86 -0.73 -7.73
CA VAL A 22 -0.50 -0.66 -7.16
C VAL A 22 -0.14 -2.00 -6.55
N GLY A 23 -1.06 -2.64 -5.84
CA GLY A 23 -0.84 -3.97 -5.29
C GLY A 23 -0.48 -5.00 -6.34
N TRP A 24 -1.17 -4.98 -7.47
CA TRP A 24 -0.90 -5.88 -8.59
C TRP A 24 0.48 -5.63 -9.19
N ILE A 25 0.83 -4.35 -9.41
CA ILE A 25 2.14 -3.97 -9.93
C ILE A 25 3.25 -4.42 -8.97
N LEU A 26 3.07 -4.18 -7.67
CA LEU A 26 4.04 -4.58 -6.65
C LEU A 26 4.16 -6.10 -6.58
N TYR A 27 3.06 -6.82 -6.72
CA TYR A 27 3.06 -8.28 -6.71
C TYR A 27 3.87 -8.84 -7.89
N LYS A 28 3.62 -8.33 -9.10
CA LYS A 28 4.34 -8.79 -10.30
C LYS A 28 5.83 -8.47 -10.21
N ASN A 29 6.17 -7.23 -9.88
CA ASN A 29 7.56 -6.80 -9.82
C ASN A 29 8.28 -7.40 -8.61
N GLY A 30 7.55 -7.59 -7.52
CA GLY A 30 8.09 -8.22 -6.32
C GLY A 30 8.50 -9.66 -6.54
N GLU A 31 7.75 -10.41 -7.35
CA GLU A 31 8.08 -11.78 -7.67
C GLU A 31 9.43 -11.86 -8.37
N VAL A 32 9.64 -11.03 -9.41
CA VAL A 32 10.91 -10.98 -10.13
C VAL A 32 12.05 -10.58 -9.20
N PHE A 33 11.83 -9.56 -8.37
CA PHE A 33 12.81 -9.05 -7.43
C PHE A 33 13.19 -10.11 -6.40
N MET A 34 12.21 -10.84 -5.86
CA MET A 34 12.45 -11.90 -4.88
C MET A 34 13.15 -13.10 -5.49
N CYS A 35 12.84 -13.43 -6.75
CA CYS A 35 13.55 -14.50 -7.46
C CYS A 35 15.02 -14.19 -7.61
N ASP A 36 15.39 -12.93 -7.85
CA ASP A 36 16.78 -12.52 -7.92
C ASP A 36 17.50 -12.63 -6.59
N ILE A 37 16.80 -12.29 -5.49
CA ILE A 37 17.40 -12.26 -4.17
C ILE A 37 17.40 -13.65 -3.51
N LEU A 38 16.31 -14.40 -3.67
CA LEU A 38 16.10 -15.68 -2.99
C LEU A 38 16.18 -16.84 -4.01
N ARG A 39 17.26 -16.92 -4.73
CA ARG A 39 17.45 -17.81 -5.90
C ARG A 39 17.19 -19.29 -5.66
N ASN A 40 17.22 -19.74 -4.41
CA ASN A 40 17.30 -21.18 -4.11
C ASN A 40 15.96 -21.83 -3.78
N ASP A 41 14.84 -21.06 -3.66
CA ASP A 41 13.57 -21.65 -3.28
C ASP A 41 12.38 -20.88 -3.87
N PRO A 42 11.87 -21.35 -5.04
CA PRO A 42 10.71 -20.71 -5.66
C PRO A 42 9.44 -20.76 -4.80
N GLU A 43 9.29 -21.79 -3.97
CA GLU A 43 8.11 -21.91 -3.10
C GLU A 43 8.11 -20.83 -2.02
N ILE A 44 9.27 -20.54 -1.45
CA ILE A 44 9.40 -19.46 -0.45
C ILE A 44 9.11 -18.12 -1.10
N VAL A 45 9.62 -17.88 -2.31
CA VAL A 45 9.36 -16.63 -3.05
C VAL A 45 7.86 -16.44 -3.25
N GLU A 46 7.17 -17.46 -3.74
CA GLU A 46 5.73 -17.38 -3.97
C GLU A 46 4.96 -17.12 -2.68
N SER A 47 5.29 -17.85 -1.61
CA SER A 47 4.63 -17.70 -0.32
C SER A 47 4.84 -16.32 0.29
N LEU A 48 6.08 -15.82 0.26
CA LEU A 48 6.39 -14.48 0.78
C LEU A 48 5.70 -13.39 -0.03
N ASN A 49 5.68 -13.53 -1.36
CA ASN A 49 5.07 -12.54 -2.22
C ASN A 49 3.55 -12.45 -1.97
N LYS A 50 2.89 -13.60 -1.81
CA LYS A 50 1.47 -13.64 -1.47
C LYS A 50 1.20 -13.05 -0.09
N LEU A 51 2.06 -13.36 0.87
CA LEU A 51 1.92 -12.83 2.24
C LEU A 51 2.07 -11.31 2.25
N LEU A 52 3.02 -10.77 1.50
CA LEU A 52 3.20 -9.33 1.39
C LEU A 52 2.00 -8.65 0.74
N LEU A 53 1.42 -9.29 -0.29
CA LEU A 53 0.23 -8.77 -0.95
C LEU A 53 -0.97 -8.72 0.00
N ILE A 54 -1.19 -9.80 0.75
CA ILE A 54 -2.27 -9.87 1.73
C ILE A 54 -2.08 -8.81 2.81
N GLY A 55 -0.87 -8.69 3.34
CA GLY A 55 -0.55 -7.66 4.33
C GLY A 55 -0.77 -6.25 3.80
N TYR A 56 -0.39 -6.02 2.55
CA TYR A 56 -0.59 -4.75 1.86
C TYR A 56 -2.08 -4.39 1.81
N TYR A 57 -2.94 -5.34 1.40
CA TYR A 57 -4.38 -5.08 1.34
C TYR A 57 -4.97 -4.85 2.73
N LEU A 58 -4.56 -5.61 3.73
CA LEU A 58 -5.07 -5.45 5.10
C LEU A 58 -4.69 -4.09 5.69
N ILE A 59 -3.44 -3.67 5.50
CA ILE A 59 -2.98 -2.37 5.99
C ILE A 59 -3.74 -1.23 5.30
N ASN A 60 -3.93 -1.35 3.99
CA ASN A 60 -4.64 -0.32 3.24
C ASN A 60 -6.11 -0.25 3.62
N LEU A 61 -6.76 -1.41 3.81
CA LEU A 61 -8.15 -1.44 4.25
C LEU A 61 -8.31 -0.81 5.63
N GLY A 62 -7.40 -1.16 6.54
CA GLY A 62 -7.40 -0.58 7.89
C GLY A 62 -7.15 0.92 7.85
N ALA A 63 -6.16 1.37 7.08
CA ALA A 63 -5.85 2.79 6.94
C ALA A 63 -7.02 3.56 6.34
N ALA A 64 -7.68 3.01 5.32
CA ALA A 64 -8.84 3.65 4.71
C ALA A 64 -9.99 3.78 5.70
N THR A 65 -10.23 2.75 6.49
CA THR A 65 -11.28 2.76 7.51
C THR A 65 -11.01 3.84 8.56
N ILE A 66 -9.78 3.93 9.05
CA ILE A 66 -9.38 4.95 10.03
C ILE A 66 -9.50 6.34 9.41
N THR A 67 -9.10 6.51 8.17
CA THR A 67 -9.17 7.79 7.46
C THR A 67 -10.62 8.28 7.39
N ILE A 68 -11.54 7.40 7.05
CA ILE A 68 -12.98 7.77 7.00
C ILE A 68 -13.49 8.13 8.37
N ALA A 69 -13.11 7.37 9.41
CA ALA A 69 -13.56 7.59 10.77
C ALA A 69 -13.13 8.96 11.33
N TYR A 70 -11.95 9.42 10.95
CA TYR A 70 -11.39 10.69 11.44
C TYR A 70 -11.42 11.81 10.39
N TRP A 71 -12.25 11.66 9.36
CA TRP A 71 -12.38 12.68 8.33
C TRP A 71 -12.95 13.96 8.90
N GLU A 72 -12.28 15.08 8.60
CA GLU A 72 -12.72 16.39 9.08
C GLU A 72 -14.02 16.82 8.41
N THR A 73 -14.82 17.68 9.11
CA THR A 73 -16.04 18.22 8.56
C THR A 73 -15.72 19.10 7.35
N VAL A 74 -16.38 18.82 6.23
CA VAL A 74 -16.19 19.53 4.98
C VAL A 74 -17.47 20.31 4.65
N GLU A 75 -17.35 21.63 4.49
CA GLU A 75 -18.50 22.51 4.33
C GLU A 75 -18.73 22.98 2.91
N ASN A 76 -17.70 22.93 2.04
CA ASN A 76 -17.79 23.38 0.66
C ASN A 76 -16.86 22.58 -0.24
N GLY A 77 -16.98 22.84 -1.57
CA GLY A 77 -16.19 22.11 -2.56
C GLY A 77 -14.70 22.36 -2.47
N PHE A 78 -14.28 23.56 -2.07
CA PHE A 78 -12.86 23.88 -1.91
C PHE A 78 -12.25 23.08 -0.76
N GLU A 79 -12.92 23.02 0.38
CA GLU A 79 -12.47 22.21 1.52
C GLU A 79 -12.45 20.72 1.16
N MET A 80 -13.44 20.26 0.38
CA MET A 80 -13.50 18.89 -0.10
C MET A 80 -12.27 18.54 -0.94
N MET A 81 -11.90 19.40 -1.87
CA MET A 81 -10.73 19.16 -2.71
C MET A 81 -9.45 19.15 -1.90
N ASN A 82 -9.32 20.06 -0.92
CA ASN A 82 -8.15 20.08 -0.04
C ASN A 82 -8.06 18.80 0.80
N ALA A 83 -9.18 18.35 1.36
CA ALA A 83 -9.22 17.14 2.18
C ALA A 83 -8.85 15.91 1.34
N LEU A 84 -9.44 15.78 0.15
CA LEU A 84 -9.15 14.66 -0.75
C LEU A 84 -7.68 14.64 -1.17
N SER A 85 -7.14 15.81 -1.55
CA SER A 85 -5.74 15.90 -1.96
C SER A 85 -4.80 15.53 -0.82
N ASP A 86 -5.07 16.02 0.38
CA ASP A 86 -4.26 15.72 1.56
C ASP A 86 -4.27 14.22 1.87
N VAL A 87 -5.44 13.62 1.93
CA VAL A 87 -5.59 12.21 2.27
C VAL A 87 -4.95 11.32 1.19
N LEU A 88 -5.25 11.59 -0.08
CA LEU A 88 -4.69 10.81 -1.18
C LEU A 88 -3.19 10.94 -1.26
N GLY A 89 -2.65 12.15 -1.08
CA GLY A 89 -1.22 12.39 -1.08
C GLY A 89 -0.51 11.64 0.05
N LYS A 90 -1.07 11.69 1.25
CA LYS A 90 -0.52 10.96 2.39
C LYS A 90 -0.57 9.45 2.18
N THR A 91 -1.65 8.95 1.60
CA THR A 91 -1.81 7.52 1.30
C THR A 91 -0.76 7.06 0.30
N ILE A 92 -0.59 7.79 -0.80
CA ILE A 92 0.40 7.45 -1.82
C ILE A 92 1.80 7.47 -1.23
N LEU A 93 2.13 8.49 -0.43
CA LEU A 93 3.43 8.61 0.21
C LEU A 93 3.66 7.45 1.18
N ALA A 94 2.66 7.09 1.98
CA ALA A 94 2.76 5.98 2.93
C ALA A 94 2.98 4.65 2.20
N LEU A 95 2.29 4.43 1.07
CA LEU A 95 2.47 3.23 0.25
C LEU A 95 3.87 3.14 -0.32
N ALA A 96 4.42 4.26 -0.79
CA ALA A 96 5.78 4.31 -1.30
C ALA A 96 6.80 3.99 -0.21
N LEU A 97 6.64 4.56 0.97
CA LEU A 97 7.53 4.29 2.11
C LEU A 97 7.45 2.83 2.53
N MET A 98 6.25 2.27 2.57
CA MET A 98 6.05 0.87 2.93
C MET A 98 6.72 -0.06 1.91
N HIS A 99 6.61 0.26 0.63
CA HIS A 99 7.24 -0.51 -0.43
C HIS A 99 8.77 -0.51 -0.28
N TYR A 100 9.38 0.66 -0.07
CA TYR A 100 10.82 0.75 0.14
C TYR A 100 11.26 0.01 1.41
N ASN A 101 10.45 0.08 2.46
CA ASN A 101 10.73 -0.64 3.70
C ASN A 101 10.74 -2.15 3.46
N ASN A 102 9.78 -2.67 2.70
CA ASN A 102 9.72 -4.10 2.36
C ASN A 102 10.94 -4.54 1.57
N ILE A 103 11.36 -3.74 0.59
CA ILE A 103 12.57 -4.03 -0.21
C ILE A 103 13.80 -4.06 0.68
N PHE A 104 13.93 -3.10 1.60
CA PHE A 104 15.06 -3.01 2.52
C PHE A 104 15.15 -4.27 3.40
N TRP A 105 14.03 -4.71 3.97
CA TRP A 105 14.02 -5.88 4.84
C TRP A 105 14.37 -7.16 4.08
N ILE A 106 13.87 -7.32 2.87
CA ILE A 106 14.17 -8.49 2.05
C ILE A 106 15.66 -8.54 1.74
N LYS A 107 16.27 -7.42 1.36
CA LYS A 107 17.70 -7.35 1.10
C LYS A 107 18.53 -7.63 2.34
N PHE A 108 18.11 -7.10 3.49
CA PHE A 108 18.79 -7.31 4.75
C PHE A 108 18.79 -8.77 5.15
N LEU A 109 17.64 -9.44 5.05
CA LEU A 109 17.52 -10.85 5.38
C LEU A 109 18.37 -11.73 4.46
N ASN A 110 18.43 -11.41 3.18
CA ASN A 110 19.25 -12.13 2.22
C ASN A 110 20.74 -11.97 2.53
N ARG A 111 21.18 -10.78 2.91
CA ARG A 111 22.55 -10.54 3.34
C ARG A 111 22.94 -11.39 4.54
N LYS A 112 22.08 -11.46 5.55
CA LYS A 112 22.31 -12.29 6.73
C LYS A 112 22.45 -13.77 6.35
N LYS A 113 21.59 -14.24 5.46
CA LYS A 113 21.64 -15.63 5.00
C LYS A 113 22.95 -15.95 4.28
N GLN A 114 23.44 -15.04 3.48
CA GLN A 114 24.71 -15.19 2.77
C GLN A 114 25.93 -15.15 3.70
N THR A 115 25.85 -14.35 4.76
CA THR A 115 26.94 -14.21 5.71
C THR A 115 27.10 -15.44 6.62
N ILE A 116 26.02 -16.16 6.88
CA ILE A 116 26.01 -17.36 7.73
C ILE A 116 26.54 -18.57 6.98
N ASN A 117 26.45 -18.57 5.66
CA ASN A 117 26.99 -19.63 4.81
C ASN A 117 28.44 -19.34 4.42
#